data_88fb4c7889dba557aa8812f48bb8754d
#
_entry.id   88fb4c7889dba557aa8812f48bb8754d
#
_cell.length_a   1.000
_cell.length_b   1.000
_cell.length_c   1.000
_cell.angle_alpha   90.00
_cell.angle_beta   90.00
_cell.angle_gamma   90.00
#
_symmetry.space_group_name_H-M   'P 1'
#
loop_
_entity.id
_entity.type
_entity.pdbx_description
1 polymer ?
#
loop_
_entity_poly.entity_id
_entity_poly.type
_entity_poly.pdbx_seq_one_letter_code
_entity_poly.pdbx_strand_id
1 'polypeptide(L)'
;MAASKKKNNGTLKAAPYLIVSLIYIFIFTIIPIIYTVWISFTNKTVYTKDGESTFVGLANFIDVFNGPFKELFLPVFGWTIINALISTAGCFLVGLLMALLLNNSNMKEKPLYKAILILPWALPVSVAVLSWQGLLNGTYGAINNLLLDIHLISEPIPWLTDPFWAKVGITIANIWLGFPYMMNVCMGGLAAIPDTYYEAADVDGANAWVKFTRITLPSLARTSYPLLITSFAFNFNNFNSAYLITNGGPARLTTQFAGYT
;
A
#
# COMPACT_ATOMS: atom_id res chain seq x y z
N MET A 1 35.67 -37.41 4.88
CA MET A 1 34.63 -37.35 5.93
C MET A 1 34.94 -36.24 6.96
N ALA A 2 35.10 -34.96 6.55
CA ALA A 2 35.50 -33.86 7.47
C ALA A 2 34.90 -32.46 7.14
N ALA A 3 33.81 -32.39 6.37
CA ALA A 3 33.23 -31.10 5.93
C ALA A 3 31.93 -30.68 6.64
N SER A 4 31.39 -31.46 7.59
CA SER A 4 30.06 -31.20 8.18
C SER A 4 30.04 -30.45 9.52
N LYS A 5 31.18 -30.22 10.19
CA LYS A 5 31.18 -29.65 11.57
C LYS A 5 31.36 -28.14 11.68
N LYS A 6 31.62 -27.41 10.58
CA LYS A 6 31.92 -25.96 10.63
C LYS A 6 30.72 -25.04 10.44
N LYS A 7 29.54 -25.55 10.07
CA LYS A 7 28.34 -24.76 9.76
C LYS A 7 27.51 -24.31 10.98
N ASN A 8 27.68 -24.97 12.14
CA ASN A 8 26.85 -24.72 13.34
C ASN A 8 27.35 -23.60 14.28
N ASN A 9 28.61 -23.16 14.17
CA ASN A 9 29.14 -22.18 15.10
C ASN A 9 28.79 -20.73 14.77
N GLY A 10 28.40 -20.43 13.54
CA GLY A 10 28.01 -19.09 13.14
C GLY A 10 26.60 -18.71 13.59
N THR A 11 25.64 -19.62 13.46
CA THR A 11 24.23 -19.43 13.88
C THR A 11 24.09 -19.31 15.40
N LEU A 12 24.86 -20.10 16.17
CA LEU A 12 24.87 -20.01 17.64
C LEU A 12 25.46 -18.69 18.14
N LYS A 13 26.43 -18.10 17.44
CA LYS A 13 27.01 -16.79 17.78
C LYS A 13 26.07 -15.63 17.45
N ALA A 14 25.20 -15.79 16.45
CA ALA A 14 24.20 -14.77 16.10
C ALA A 14 22.93 -14.83 16.98
N ALA A 15 22.66 -15.97 17.62
CA ALA A 15 21.47 -16.19 18.44
C ALA A 15 21.23 -15.10 19.50
N PRO A 16 22.23 -14.65 20.31
CA PRO A 16 22.00 -13.63 21.32
C PRO A 16 21.49 -12.28 20.75
N TYR A 17 21.94 -11.93 19.54
CA TYR A 17 21.53 -10.68 18.88
C TYR A 17 20.11 -10.78 18.33
N LEU A 18 19.64 -11.97 17.99
CA LEU A 18 18.28 -12.21 17.47
C LEU A 18 17.25 -12.40 18.60
N ILE A 19 17.67 -12.92 19.78
CA ILE A 19 16.76 -13.26 20.87
C ILE A 19 15.94 -12.05 21.32
N VAL A 20 16.56 -10.88 21.49
CA VAL A 20 15.84 -9.66 21.93
C VAL A 20 14.76 -9.26 20.93
N SER A 21 15.08 -9.26 19.63
CA SER A 21 14.11 -8.94 18.57
C SER A 21 13.00 -10.00 18.48
N LEU A 22 13.33 -11.28 18.66
CA LEU A 22 12.35 -12.36 18.64
C LEU A 22 11.41 -12.30 19.85
N ILE A 23 11.91 -11.99 21.05
CA ILE A 23 11.10 -11.78 22.25
C ILE A 23 10.14 -10.59 22.02
N TYR A 24 10.63 -9.48 21.47
CA TYR A 24 9.81 -8.32 21.16
C TYR A 24 8.67 -8.68 20.19
N ILE A 25 8.99 -9.33 19.07
CA ILE A 25 7.98 -9.78 18.08
C ILE A 25 6.97 -10.74 18.74
N PHE A 26 7.46 -11.67 19.56
CA PHE A 26 6.59 -12.64 20.22
C PHE A 26 5.59 -11.95 21.16
N ILE A 27 6.07 -11.05 22.04
CA ILE A 27 5.21 -10.39 23.02
C ILE A 27 4.26 -9.38 22.37
N PHE A 28 4.77 -8.53 21.44
CA PHE A 28 3.99 -7.40 20.93
C PHE A 28 3.27 -7.69 19.61
N THR A 29 3.58 -8.81 18.96
CA THR A 29 2.93 -9.17 17.68
C THR A 29 2.22 -10.51 17.79
N ILE A 30 2.92 -11.58 18.19
CA ILE A 30 2.36 -12.93 18.15
C ILE A 30 1.28 -13.12 19.23
N ILE A 31 1.54 -12.69 20.47
CA ILE A 31 0.54 -12.82 21.57
C ILE A 31 -0.75 -12.07 21.24
N PRO A 32 -0.75 -10.78 20.81
CA PRO A 32 -1.99 -10.10 20.41
C PRO A 32 -2.71 -10.76 19.25
N ILE A 33 -2.00 -11.32 18.26
CA ILE A 33 -2.61 -12.06 17.15
C ILE A 33 -3.33 -13.31 17.70
N ILE A 34 -2.66 -14.12 18.51
CA ILE A 34 -3.26 -15.31 19.09
C ILE A 34 -4.48 -14.93 19.93
N TYR A 35 -4.39 -13.87 20.73
CA TYR A 35 -5.48 -13.37 21.54
C TYR A 35 -6.67 -12.90 20.69
N THR A 36 -6.43 -12.17 19.61
CA THR A 36 -7.48 -11.75 18.66
C THR A 36 -8.17 -12.95 18.02
N VAL A 37 -7.39 -13.95 17.58
CA VAL A 37 -7.93 -15.20 17.03
C VAL A 37 -8.78 -15.92 18.09
N TRP A 38 -8.30 -16.00 19.34
CA TRP A 38 -9.08 -16.62 20.44
C TRP A 38 -10.40 -15.87 20.68
N ILE A 39 -10.37 -14.53 20.77
CA ILE A 39 -11.59 -13.72 20.97
C ILE A 39 -12.60 -13.95 19.86
N SER A 40 -12.18 -14.12 18.61
CA SER A 40 -13.09 -14.31 17.47
C SER A 40 -13.99 -15.54 17.60
N PHE A 41 -13.61 -16.51 18.43
CA PHE A 41 -14.42 -17.70 18.78
C PHE A 41 -15.24 -17.54 20.06
N THR A 42 -15.26 -16.36 20.66
CA THR A 42 -15.99 -16.08 21.89
C THR A 42 -17.07 -15.01 21.66
N ASN A 43 -18.03 -14.91 22.59
CA ASN A 43 -19.01 -13.82 22.59
C ASN A 43 -18.48 -12.54 23.29
N LYS A 44 -17.16 -12.38 23.42
CA LYS A 44 -16.55 -11.22 24.08
C LYS A 44 -16.82 -9.96 23.28
N THR A 45 -17.42 -8.96 23.93
CA THR A 45 -17.64 -7.61 23.40
C THR A 45 -16.97 -6.58 24.31
N VAL A 46 -16.92 -5.33 23.89
CA VAL A 46 -16.40 -4.22 24.72
C VAL A 46 -17.16 -4.07 26.05
N TYR A 47 -18.42 -4.51 26.07
CA TYR A 47 -19.31 -4.44 27.26
C TYR A 47 -19.29 -5.72 28.11
N THR A 48 -18.64 -6.79 27.64
CA THR A 48 -18.55 -8.04 28.39
C THR A 48 -17.51 -7.90 29.49
N LYS A 49 -17.93 -8.14 30.76
CA LYS A 49 -16.99 -8.12 31.90
C LYS A 49 -15.96 -9.24 31.79
N ASP A 50 -14.79 -9.02 32.34
CA ASP A 50 -13.74 -10.04 32.34
C ASP A 50 -14.23 -11.30 33.11
N GLY A 51 -14.10 -12.45 32.45
CA GLY A 51 -14.56 -13.74 32.96
C GLY A 51 -15.98 -14.17 32.54
N GLU A 52 -16.81 -13.29 31.96
CA GLU A 52 -18.16 -13.61 31.48
C GLU A 52 -18.22 -14.07 30.02
N SER A 53 -17.07 -14.07 29.30
CA SER A 53 -17.02 -14.49 27.89
C SER A 53 -17.12 -16.03 27.78
N THR A 54 -18.00 -16.51 26.91
CA THR A 54 -18.18 -17.94 26.61
C THR A 54 -17.67 -18.26 25.22
N PHE A 55 -17.21 -19.48 25.04
CA PHE A 55 -16.79 -19.98 23.72
C PHE A 55 -18.00 -20.27 22.85
N VAL A 56 -18.15 -19.61 21.70
CA VAL A 56 -19.29 -19.75 20.78
C VAL A 56 -18.90 -20.41 19.45
N GLY A 57 -17.65 -20.87 19.31
CA GLY A 57 -17.17 -21.53 18.10
C GLY A 57 -17.25 -20.61 16.88
N LEU A 58 -17.85 -21.08 15.81
CA LEU A 58 -17.96 -20.35 14.53
C LEU A 58 -19.19 -19.42 14.43
N ALA A 59 -19.97 -19.23 15.51
CA ALA A 59 -21.21 -18.45 15.47
C ALA A 59 -20.96 -17.02 14.93
N ASN A 60 -19.92 -16.32 15.41
CA ASN A 60 -19.57 -14.99 14.94
C ASN A 60 -19.30 -14.95 13.44
N PHE A 61 -18.61 -15.97 12.90
CA PHE A 61 -18.33 -16.06 11.46
C PHE A 61 -19.60 -16.34 10.65
N ILE A 62 -20.48 -17.19 11.17
CA ILE A 62 -21.78 -17.48 10.55
C ILE A 62 -22.63 -16.22 10.50
N ASP A 63 -22.65 -15.43 11.57
CA ASP A 63 -23.40 -14.17 11.64
C ASP A 63 -22.86 -13.12 10.67
N VAL A 64 -21.55 -13.04 10.46
CA VAL A 64 -20.94 -12.14 9.44
C VAL A 64 -21.43 -12.49 8.04
N PHE A 65 -21.57 -13.79 7.71
CA PHE A 65 -21.93 -14.22 6.35
C PHE A 65 -23.45 -14.41 6.14
N ASN A 66 -24.22 -14.67 7.17
CA ASN A 66 -25.65 -14.95 7.06
C ASN A 66 -26.54 -13.94 7.79
N GLY A 67 -25.98 -13.14 8.71
CA GLY A 67 -26.69 -12.12 9.47
C GLY A 67 -26.87 -10.79 8.72
N PRO A 68 -27.51 -9.80 9.34
CA PRO A 68 -27.71 -8.46 8.78
C PRO A 68 -26.41 -7.75 8.39
N PHE A 69 -25.30 -8.14 9.00
CA PHE A 69 -23.97 -7.59 8.72
C PHE A 69 -23.44 -7.95 7.33
N LYS A 70 -23.96 -9.01 6.70
CA LYS A 70 -23.56 -9.43 5.35
C LYS A 70 -23.73 -8.33 4.31
N GLU A 71 -24.82 -7.58 4.35
CA GLU A 71 -25.11 -6.52 3.38
C GLU A 71 -24.08 -5.38 3.44
N LEU A 72 -23.44 -5.23 4.57
CA LEU A 72 -22.43 -4.21 4.80
C LEU A 72 -21.01 -4.76 4.63
N PHE A 73 -20.75 -5.97 5.14
CA PHE A 73 -19.42 -6.59 5.10
C PHE A 73 -18.92 -6.84 3.68
N LEU A 74 -19.74 -7.46 2.83
CA LEU A 74 -19.31 -7.83 1.48
C LEU A 74 -18.96 -6.64 0.60
N PRO A 75 -19.74 -5.53 0.54
CA PRO A 75 -19.35 -4.35 -0.21
C PRO A 75 -18.10 -3.67 0.33
N VAL A 76 -17.95 -3.56 1.65
CA VAL A 76 -16.76 -2.95 2.29
C VAL A 76 -15.52 -3.79 2.03
N PHE A 77 -15.60 -5.10 2.20
CA PHE A 77 -14.49 -6.02 1.95
C PHE A 77 -14.08 -6.01 0.47
N GLY A 78 -15.06 -6.09 -0.43
CA GLY A 78 -14.84 -5.99 -1.87
C GLY A 78 -14.17 -4.68 -2.28
N TRP A 79 -14.65 -3.55 -1.77
CA TRP A 79 -14.04 -2.25 -2.01
C TRP A 79 -12.60 -2.19 -1.45
N THR A 80 -12.36 -2.71 -0.25
CA THR A 80 -11.02 -2.72 0.37
C THR A 80 -10.02 -3.47 -0.51
N ILE A 81 -10.39 -4.64 -1.04
CA ILE A 81 -9.53 -5.41 -1.97
C ILE A 81 -9.27 -4.61 -3.24
N ILE A 82 -10.31 -4.08 -3.87
CA ILE A 82 -10.21 -3.32 -5.13
C ILE A 82 -9.32 -2.10 -4.93
N ASN A 83 -9.57 -1.30 -3.88
CA ASN A 83 -8.76 -0.13 -3.59
C ASN A 83 -7.30 -0.48 -3.28
N ALA A 84 -7.04 -1.55 -2.52
CA ALA A 84 -5.69 -2.02 -2.23
C ALA A 84 -4.95 -2.46 -3.50
N LEU A 85 -5.62 -3.17 -4.40
CA LEU A 85 -5.06 -3.61 -5.69
C LEU A 85 -4.76 -2.42 -6.60
N ILE A 86 -5.74 -1.51 -6.79
CA ILE A 86 -5.58 -0.35 -7.69
C ILE A 86 -4.52 0.60 -7.14
N SER A 87 -4.53 0.89 -5.83
CA SER A 87 -3.54 1.76 -5.20
C SER A 87 -2.13 1.17 -5.30
N THR A 88 -1.96 -0.13 -5.04
CA THR A 88 -0.66 -0.80 -5.15
C THR A 88 -0.15 -0.81 -6.58
N ALA A 89 -0.99 -1.18 -7.54
CA ALA A 89 -0.65 -1.17 -8.96
C ALA A 89 -0.33 0.25 -9.44
N GLY A 90 -1.15 1.24 -9.07
CA GLY A 90 -0.95 2.65 -9.41
C GLY A 90 0.34 3.20 -8.83
N CYS A 91 0.64 2.94 -7.55
CA CYS A 91 1.91 3.33 -6.92
C CYS A 91 3.11 2.72 -7.65
N PHE A 92 3.01 1.43 -8.02
CA PHE A 92 4.08 0.76 -8.75
C PHE A 92 4.27 1.33 -10.16
N LEU A 93 3.19 1.52 -10.91
CA LEU A 93 3.26 2.03 -12.29
C LEU A 93 3.79 3.47 -12.33
N VAL A 94 3.26 4.36 -11.48
CA VAL A 94 3.74 5.73 -11.38
C VAL A 94 5.18 5.77 -10.87
N GLY A 95 5.49 4.99 -9.83
CA GLY A 95 6.83 4.88 -9.28
C GLY A 95 7.84 4.35 -10.29
N LEU A 96 7.48 3.31 -11.05
CA LEU A 96 8.31 2.77 -12.13
C LEU A 96 8.54 3.81 -13.23
N LEU A 97 7.50 4.50 -13.67
CA LEU A 97 7.62 5.56 -14.67
C LEU A 97 8.60 6.64 -14.22
N MET A 98 8.44 7.14 -12.99
CA MET A 98 9.34 8.17 -12.43
C MET A 98 10.76 7.62 -12.25
N ALA A 99 10.94 6.38 -11.84
CA ALA A 99 12.26 5.74 -11.72
C ALA A 99 12.96 5.62 -13.08
N LEU A 100 12.23 5.22 -14.14
CA LEU A 100 12.78 5.14 -15.49
C LEU A 100 13.18 6.51 -16.03
N LEU A 101 12.36 7.53 -15.82
CA LEU A 101 12.68 8.91 -16.21
C LEU A 101 13.94 9.42 -15.48
N LEU A 102 14.08 9.13 -14.20
CA LEU A 102 15.24 9.49 -13.39
C LEU A 102 16.46 8.60 -13.62
N ASN A 103 16.33 7.47 -14.31
CA ASN A 103 17.46 6.57 -14.59
C ASN A 103 18.36 7.05 -15.73
N ASN A 104 18.11 8.22 -16.29
CA ASN A 104 18.97 8.83 -17.30
C ASN A 104 20.30 9.29 -16.68
N SER A 105 21.42 8.71 -17.14
CA SER A 105 22.78 9.04 -16.68
C SER A 105 23.21 10.49 -17.02
N ASN A 106 22.62 11.07 -18.05
CA ASN A 106 22.95 12.43 -18.51
C ASN A 106 22.20 13.53 -17.74
N MET A 107 21.25 13.17 -16.88
CA MET A 107 20.43 14.13 -16.12
C MET A 107 21.21 14.65 -14.91
N LYS A 108 21.71 15.89 -14.98
CA LYS A 108 22.45 16.56 -13.90
C LYS A 108 21.54 16.96 -12.73
N GLU A 109 20.30 17.28 -13.01
CA GLU A 109 19.27 17.74 -12.06
C GLU A 109 18.56 16.58 -11.33
N LYS A 110 18.97 15.33 -11.55
CA LYS A 110 18.41 14.12 -10.94
C LYS A 110 18.20 14.23 -9.41
N PRO A 111 19.15 14.77 -8.61
CA PRO A 111 18.95 14.91 -7.17
C PRO A 111 17.82 15.88 -6.82
N LEU A 112 17.65 16.96 -7.58
CA LEU A 112 16.59 17.95 -7.38
C LEU A 112 15.21 17.35 -7.67
N TYR A 113 15.04 16.69 -8.82
CA TYR A 113 13.78 16.02 -9.15
C TYR A 113 13.44 14.93 -8.16
N LYS A 114 14.43 14.13 -7.74
CA LYS A 114 14.23 13.12 -6.70
C LYS A 114 13.78 13.73 -5.38
N ALA A 115 14.36 14.85 -4.96
CA ALA A 115 13.97 15.54 -3.74
C ALA A 115 12.51 16.04 -3.79
N ILE A 116 12.10 16.61 -4.93
CA ILE A 116 10.72 17.08 -5.15
C ILE A 116 9.73 15.88 -5.16
N LEU A 117 10.06 14.83 -5.89
CA LEU A 117 9.17 13.66 -6.04
C LEU A 117 9.02 12.85 -4.74
N ILE A 118 9.95 12.98 -3.79
CA ILE A 118 9.86 12.30 -2.49
C ILE A 118 8.98 13.06 -1.49
N LEU A 119 8.69 14.34 -1.71
CA LEU A 119 7.93 15.18 -0.79
C LEU A 119 6.58 14.57 -0.35
N PRO A 120 5.76 13.97 -1.23
CA PRO A 120 4.51 13.36 -0.79
C PRO A 120 4.67 12.32 0.32
N TRP A 121 5.73 11.52 0.23
CA TRP A 121 6.03 10.47 1.21
C TRP A 121 6.70 10.99 2.49
N ALA A 122 7.35 12.15 2.42
CA ALA A 122 7.99 12.78 3.57
C ALA A 122 7.01 13.54 4.48
N LEU A 123 5.79 13.84 4.00
CA LEU A 123 4.77 14.53 4.78
C LEU A 123 4.10 13.57 5.79
N PRO A 124 3.72 14.06 6.99
CA PRO A 124 2.84 13.30 7.86
C PRO A 124 1.54 12.93 7.13
N VAL A 125 1.21 11.64 7.10
CA VAL A 125 0.07 11.10 6.31
C VAL A 125 -1.23 11.83 6.60
N SER A 126 -1.52 12.13 7.89
CA SER A 126 -2.74 12.84 8.26
C SER A 126 -2.82 14.25 7.68
N VAL A 127 -1.71 14.99 7.67
CA VAL A 127 -1.65 16.35 7.08
C VAL A 127 -1.86 16.28 5.57
N ALA A 128 -1.17 15.37 4.91
CA ALA A 128 -1.30 15.21 3.45
C ALA A 128 -2.70 14.79 3.04
N VAL A 129 -3.33 13.86 3.76
CA VAL A 129 -4.69 13.38 3.48
C VAL A 129 -5.74 14.47 3.72
N LEU A 130 -5.62 15.25 4.79
CA LEU A 130 -6.51 16.42 5.03
C LEU A 130 -6.33 17.50 3.96
N SER A 131 -5.12 17.70 3.45
CA SER A 131 -4.90 18.60 2.31
C SER A 131 -5.64 18.10 1.06
N TRP A 132 -5.63 16.79 0.81
CA TRP A 132 -6.41 16.20 -0.28
C TRP A 132 -7.93 16.37 -0.11
N GLN A 133 -8.45 16.29 1.12
CA GLN A 133 -9.86 16.60 1.40
C GLN A 133 -10.21 18.02 0.96
N GLY A 134 -9.35 19.00 1.26
CA GLY A 134 -9.54 20.38 0.82
C GLY A 134 -9.43 20.55 -0.70
N LEU A 135 -8.45 19.91 -1.35
CA LEU A 135 -8.26 19.94 -2.80
C LEU A 135 -9.43 19.33 -3.58
N LEU A 136 -10.03 18.27 -3.03
CA LEU A 136 -11.18 17.54 -3.58
C LEU A 136 -12.54 18.15 -3.20
N ASN A 137 -12.58 19.30 -2.51
CA ASN A 137 -13.85 19.93 -2.18
C ASN A 137 -14.63 20.29 -3.44
N GLY A 138 -15.92 19.94 -3.49
CA GLY A 138 -16.78 20.16 -4.66
C GLY A 138 -17.01 21.63 -5.00
N THR A 139 -17.02 22.51 -3.99
CA THR A 139 -17.40 23.92 -4.16
C THR A 139 -16.19 24.84 -4.34
N TYR A 140 -15.12 24.64 -3.55
CA TYR A 140 -13.96 25.54 -3.52
C TYR A 140 -12.63 24.79 -3.73
N GLY A 141 -12.68 23.52 -4.04
CA GLY A 141 -11.48 22.70 -4.23
C GLY A 141 -10.68 23.11 -5.45
N ALA A 142 -9.36 23.23 -5.25
CA ALA A 142 -8.47 23.69 -6.32
C ALA A 142 -8.45 22.74 -7.54
N ILE A 143 -8.71 21.44 -7.34
CA ILE A 143 -8.77 20.48 -8.46
C ILE A 143 -9.94 20.80 -9.39
N ASN A 144 -11.15 21.03 -8.88
CA ASN A 144 -12.28 21.40 -9.69
C ASN A 144 -12.07 22.74 -10.40
N ASN A 145 -11.54 23.74 -9.69
CA ASN A 145 -11.26 25.04 -10.29
C ASN A 145 -10.27 24.92 -11.45
N LEU A 146 -9.18 24.20 -11.26
CA LEU A 146 -8.20 23.95 -12.33
C LEU A 146 -8.83 23.23 -13.53
N LEU A 147 -9.63 22.18 -13.31
CA LEU A 147 -10.26 21.41 -14.38
C LEU A 147 -11.29 22.24 -15.16
N LEU A 148 -12.03 23.15 -14.48
CA LEU A 148 -12.94 24.10 -15.11
C LEU A 148 -12.17 25.16 -15.92
N ASP A 149 -11.11 25.73 -15.37
CA ASP A 149 -10.30 26.76 -16.01
C ASP A 149 -9.66 26.27 -17.32
N ILE A 150 -9.19 25.03 -17.35
CA ILE A 150 -8.65 24.41 -18.56
C ILE A 150 -9.72 23.79 -19.47
N HIS A 151 -11.01 24.00 -19.16
CA HIS A 151 -12.18 23.53 -19.92
C HIS A 151 -12.21 22.00 -20.12
N LEU A 152 -11.63 21.24 -19.19
CA LEU A 152 -11.67 19.77 -19.23
C LEU A 152 -12.98 19.19 -18.70
N ILE A 153 -13.66 19.93 -17.83
CA ILE A 153 -14.99 19.62 -17.31
C ILE A 153 -15.89 20.84 -17.46
N SER A 154 -17.22 20.61 -17.60
CA SER A 154 -18.23 21.67 -17.70
C SER A 154 -18.88 21.98 -16.36
N GLU A 155 -18.85 21.02 -15.42
CA GLU A 155 -19.46 21.15 -14.09
C GLU A 155 -18.50 20.58 -13.04
N PRO A 156 -18.53 21.07 -11.79
CA PRO A 156 -17.67 20.58 -10.71
C PRO A 156 -17.94 19.09 -10.42
N ILE A 157 -16.90 18.30 -10.31
CA ILE A 157 -16.98 16.89 -9.93
C ILE A 157 -17.30 16.79 -8.43
N PRO A 158 -18.32 16.01 -8.02
CA PRO A 158 -18.70 15.83 -6.62
C PRO A 158 -17.81 14.80 -5.89
N TRP A 159 -16.51 15.06 -5.81
CA TRP A 159 -15.48 14.15 -5.29
C TRP A 159 -15.77 13.55 -3.91
N LEU A 160 -16.45 14.28 -3.02
CA LEU A 160 -16.65 13.84 -1.63
C LEU A 160 -18.08 13.39 -1.35
N THR A 161 -19.04 13.69 -2.26
CA THR A 161 -20.46 13.46 -2.05
C THR A 161 -21.05 12.38 -2.96
N ASP A 162 -20.39 12.07 -4.07
CA ASP A 162 -20.77 10.96 -4.94
C ASP A 162 -19.94 9.71 -4.61
N PRO A 163 -20.56 8.52 -4.49
CA PRO A 163 -19.86 7.28 -4.11
C PRO A 163 -18.74 6.86 -5.05
N PHE A 164 -18.90 7.03 -6.35
CA PHE A 164 -17.89 6.68 -7.35
C PHE A 164 -16.71 7.65 -7.28
N TRP A 165 -16.99 8.95 -7.32
CA TRP A 165 -15.96 9.98 -7.31
C TRP A 165 -15.19 10.03 -6.00
N ALA A 166 -15.84 9.73 -4.88
CA ALA A 166 -15.17 9.60 -3.57
C ALA A 166 -14.14 8.46 -3.57
N LYS A 167 -14.48 7.32 -4.16
CA LYS A 167 -13.54 6.19 -4.34
C LYS A 167 -12.37 6.56 -5.24
N VAL A 168 -12.63 7.26 -6.34
CA VAL A 168 -11.60 7.75 -7.26
C VAL A 168 -10.67 8.75 -6.54
N GLY A 169 -11.22 9.71 -5.81
CA GLY A 169 -10.45 10.71 -5.06
C GLY A 169 -9.53 10.07 -4.01
N ILE A 170 -10.05 9.12 -3.22
CA ILE A 170 -9.25 8.35 -2.24
C ILE A 170 -8.12 7.59 -2.94
N THR A 171 -8.42 6.93 -4.05
CA THR A 171 -7.43 6.15 -4.80
C THR A 171 -6.31 7.03 -5.36
N ILE A 172 -6.65 8.20 -5.93
CA ILE A 172 -5.67 9.18 -6.43
C ILE A 172 -4.77 9.67 -5.28
N ALA A 173 -5.36 10.03 -4.14
CA ALA A 173 -4.60 10.46 -2.97
C ALA A 173 -3.64 9.36 -2.46
N ASN A 174 -4.10 8.11 -2.41
CA ASN A 174 -3.28 6.98 -2.02
C ASN A 174 -2.11 6.74 -2.98
N ILE A 175 -2.35 6.82 -4.30
CA ILE A 175 -1.30 6.69 -5.31
C ILE A 175 -0.28 7.81 -5.16
N TRP A 176 -0.74 9.06 -4.97
CA TRP A 176 0.14 10.21 -4.80
C TRP A 176 1.03 10.09 -3.55
N LEU A 177 0.48 9.58 -2.45
CA LEU A 177 1.25 9.33 -1.22
C LEU A 177 2.22 8.16 -1.36
N GLY A 178 1.85 7.12 -2.10
CA GLY A 178 2.59 5.86 -2.14
C GLY A 178 3.60 5.73 -3.27
N PHE A 179 3.44 6.46 -4.40
CA PHE A 179 4.33 6.30 -5.56
C PHE A 179 5.80 6.61 -5.25
N PRO A 180 6.18 7.57 -4.35
CA PRO A 180 7.58 7.86 -4.12
C PRO A 180 8.34 6.70 -3.46
N TYR A 181 7.65 5.93 -2.62
CA TYR A 181 8.21 4.69 -2.06
C TYR A 181 8.53 3.69 -3.18
N MET A 182 7.56 3.43 -4.07
CA MET A 182 7.76 2.53 -5.21
C MET A 182 8.79 3.04 -6.22
N MET A 183 8.87 4.36 -6.41
CA MET A 183 9.94 4.99 -7.21
C MET A 183 11.32 4.64 -6.66
N ASN A 184 11.53 4.77 -5.34
CA ASN A 184 12.81 4.41 -4.72
C ASN A 184 13.11 2.91 -4.83
N VAL A 185 12.11 2.06 -4.65
CA VAL A 185 12.22 0.60 -4.85
C VAL A 185 12.66 0.28 -6.27
N CYS A 186 12.00 0.86 -7.26
CA CYS A 186 12.34 0.66 -8.68
C CYS A 186 13.73 1.22 -9.02
N MET A 187 14.11 2.39 -8.48
CA MET A 187 15.47 2.96 -8.68
C MET A 187 16.55 2.02 -8.11
N GLY A 188 16.33 1.46 -6.92
CA GLY A 188 17.24 0.46 -6.35
C GLY A 188 17.33 -0.81 -7.19
N GLY A 189 16.19 -1.28 -7.69
CA GLY A 189 16.12 -2.43 -8.59
C GLY A 189 16.82 -2.19 -9.93
N LEU A 190 16.65 -0.99 -10.52
CA LEU A 190 17.35 -0.60 -11.76
C LEU A 190 18.86 -0.54 -11.55
N ALA A 191 19.33 0.04 -10.45
CA ALA A 191 20.73 0.14 -10.13
C ALA A 191 21.42 -1.23 -9.85
N ALA A 192 20.63 -2.27 -9.55
CA ALA A 192 21.12 -3.62 -9.32
C ALA A 192 21.27 -4.44 -10.61
N ILE A 193 20.78 -3.96 -11.76
CA ILE A 193 20.93 -4.64 -13.06
C ILE A 193 22.30 -4.31 -13.63
N PRO A 194 23.16 -5.32 -13.90
CA PRO A 194 24.47 -5.07 -14.50
C PRO A 194 24.37 -4.47 -15.91
N ASP A 195 25.14 -3.44 -16.19
CA ASP A 195 25.16 -2.77 -17.49
C ASP A 195 25.55 -3.72 -18.63
N THR A 196 26.34 -4.76 -18.34
CA THR A 196 26.73 -5.79 -19.31
C THR A 196 25.55 -6.49 -19.98
N TYR A 197 24.38 -6.56 -19.34
CA TYR A 197 23.18 -7.11 -19.98
C TYR A 197 22.62 -6.19 -21.07
N TYR A 198 22.74 -4.88 -20.88
CA TYR A 198 22.31 -3.90 -21.87
C TYR A 198 23.32 -3.79 -23.00
N GLU A 199 24.62 -3.85 -22.70
CA GLU A 199 25.69 -3.87 -23.69
C GLU A 199 25.59 -5.10 -24.60
N ALA A 200 25.37 -6.29 -24.05
CA ALA A 200 25.14 -7.51 -24.83
C ALA A 200 23.90 -7.39 -25.73
N ALA A 201 22.80 -6.85 -25.20
CA ALA A 201 21.58 -6.63 -25.96
C ALA A 201 21.79 -5.59 -27.10
N ASP A 202 22.67 -4.60 -26.90
CA ASP A 202 23.04 -3.64 -27.94
C ASP A 202 23.81 -4.29 -29.09
N VAL A 203 24.71 -5.20 -28.78
CA VAL A 203 25.45 -5.99 -29.80
C VAL A 203 24.48 -6.88 -30.59
N ASP A 204 23.46 -7.44 -29.91
CA ASP A 204 22.40 -8.25 -30.54
C ASP A 204 21.37 -7.40 -31.32
N GLY A 205 21.50 -6.07 -31.35
CA GLY A 205 20.59 -5.16 -32.05
C GLY A 205 19.23 -4.97 -31.38
N ALA A 206 19.11 -5.24 -30.09
CA ALA A 206 17.87 -5.08 -29.34
C ALA A 206 17.47 -3.61 -29.19
N ASN A 207 16.24 -3.26 -29.57
CA ASN A 207 15.71 -1.92 -29.34
C ASN A 207 15.32 -1.68 -27.86
N ALA A 208 15.00 -0.43 -27.52
CA ALA A 208 14.65 -0.04 -26.14
C ALA A 208 13.47 -0.83 -25.56
N TRP A 209 12.46 -1.17 -26.37
CA TRP A 209 11.31 -1.96 -25.93
C TRP A 209 11.69 -3.41 -25.60
N VAL A 210 12.55 -4.03 -26.40
CA VAL A 210 13.06 -5.38 -26.14
C VAL A 210 13.89 -5.40 -24.85
N LYS A 211 14.81 -4.42 -24.68
CA LYS A 211 15.57 -4.30 -23.43
C LYS A 211 14.67 -4.11 -22.22
N PHE A 212 13.66 -3.24 -22.33
CA PHE A 212 12.70 -3.03 -21.24
C PHE A 212 11.95 -4.30 -20.88
N THR A 213 11.37 -5.00 -21.87
CA THR A 213 10.50 -6.17 -21.63
C THR A 213 11.27 -7.45 -21.29
N ARG A 214 12.50 -7.62 -21.81
CA ARG A 214 13.30 -8.83 -21.65
C ARG A 214 14.34 -8.75 -20.53
N ILE A 215 14.83 -7.55 -20.19
CA ILE A 215 15.88 -7.35 -19.19
C ILE A 215 15.33 -6.59 -17.99
N THR A 216 14.86 -5.35 -18.21
CA THR A 216 14.49 -4.44 -17.12
C THR A 216 13.30 -4.94 -16.31
N LEU A 217 12.18 -5.18 -16.98
CA LEU A 217 10.92 -5.54 -16.31
C LEU A 217 11.00 -6.86 -15.53
N PRO A 218 11.57 -7.96 -16.08
CA PRO A 218 11.72 -9.21 -15.33
C PRO A 218 12.67 -9.10 -14.14
N SER A 219 13.74 -8.31 -14.27
CA SER A 219 14.71 -8.08 -13.19
C SER A 219 14.08 -7.27 -12.06
N LEU A 220 13.35 -6.20 -12.40
CA LEU A 220 12.58 -5.41 -11.44
C LEU A 220 11.47 -6.23 -10.75
N ALA A 221 10.76 -7.06 -11.49
CA ALA A 221 9.69 -7.89 -10.93
C ALA A 221 10.21 -8.78 -9.80
N ARG A 222 11.39 -9.38 -9.97
CA ARG A 222 11.99 -10.25 -8.95
C ARG A 222 12.32 -9.51 -7.66
N THR A 223 12.86 -8.28 -7.76
CA THR A 223 13.22 -7.46 -6.59
C THR A 223 12.01 -6.78 -5.96
N SER A 224 11.02 -6.39 -6.77
CA SER A 224 9.85 -5.64 -6.31
C SER A 224 8.72 -6.52 -5.78
N TYR A 225 8.65 -7.81 -6.14
CA TYR A 225 7.55 -8.70 -5.78
C TYR A 225 7.26 -8.78 -4.28
N PRO A 226 8.25 -8.99 -3.38
CA PRO A 226 7.99 -9.00 -1.93
C PRO A 226 7.48 -7.65 -1.42
N LEU A 227 7.96 -6.54 -2.01
CA LEU A 227 7.58 -5.19 -1.62
C LEU A 227 6.18 -4.83 -2.14
N LEU A 228 5.76 -5.38 -3.29
CA LEU A 228 4.38 -5.26 -3.78
C LEU A 228 3.38 -5.96 -2.86
N ILE A 229 3.71 -7.15 -2.35
CA ILE A 229 2.87 -7.86 -1.38
C ILE A 229 2.75 -7.04 -0.09
N THR A 230 3.86 -6.51 0.42
CA THR A 230 3.87 -5.66 1.61
C THR A 230 3.06 -4.38 1.39
N SER A 231 3.19 -3.75 0.22
CA SER A 231 2.42 -2.56 -0.15
C SER A 231 0.92 -2.86 -0.28
N PHE A 232 0.56 -4.01 -0.83
CA PHE A 232 -0.84 -4.45 -0.86
C PHE A 232 -1.40 -4.61 0.55
N ALA A 233 -0.68 -5.30 1.45
CA ALA A 233 -1.09 -5.47 2.84
C ALA A 233 -1.22 -4.12 3.57
N PHE A 234 -0.31 -3.17 3.32
CA PHE A 234 -0.39 -1.81 3.84
C PHE A 234 -1.63 -1.07 3.33
N ASN A 235 -1.89 -1.10 2.03
CA ASN A 235 -3.07 -0.46 1.43
C ASN A 235 -4.38 -1.13 1.87
N PHE A 236 -4.38 -2.44 2.09
CA PHE A 236 -5.54 -3.17 2.61
C PHE A 236 -5.90 -2.72 4.03
N ASN A 237 -4.91 -2.44 4.87
CA ASN A 237 -5.09 -1.95 6.24
C ASN A 237 -5.14 -0.42 6.35
N ASN A 238 -5.21 0.30 5.22
CA ASN A 238 -5.20 1.76 5.23
C ASN A 238 -6.56 2.33 5.63
N PHE A 239 -6.71 2.67 6.91
CA PHE A 239 -7.88 3.35 7.44
C PHE A 239 -7.88 4.85 7.20
N ASN A 240 -6.68 5.48 7.31
CA ASN A 240 -6.57 6.94 7.39
C ASN A 240 -7.12 7.67 6.18
N SER A 241 -6.85 7.19 4.97
CA SER A 241 -7.28 7.88 3.75
C SER A 241 -8.80 7.90 3.60
N ALA A 242 -9.47 6.77 3.84
CA ALA A 242 -10.92 6.69 3.76
C ALA A 242 -11.59 7.53 4.86
N TYR A 243 -11.07 7.46 6.08
CA TYR A 243 -11.65 8.19 7.22
C TYR A 243 -11.42 9.69 7.12
N LEU A 244 -10.19 10.15 6.87
CA LEU A 244 -9.85 11.57 6.88
C LEU A 244 -10.33 12.31 5.62
N ILE A 245 -10.49 11.66 4.46
CA ILE A 245 -11.00 12.30 3.26
C ILE A 245 -12.52 12.40 3.27
N THR A 246 -13.22 11.30 3.57
CA THR A 246 -14.68 11.21 3.39
C THR A 246 -15.43 10.83 4.66
N ASN A 247 -14.74 10.60 5.80
CA ASN A 247 -15.31 10.04 7.01
C ASN A 247 -16.07 8.71 6.75
N GLY A 248 -15.54 7.91 5.79
CA GLY A 248 -16.19 6.67 5.32
C GLY A 248 -17.39 6.89 4.38
N GLY A 249 -17.77 8.16 4.10
CA GLY A 249 -18.92 8.53 3.26
C GLY A 249 -18.64 8.47 1.76
N PRO A 250 -19.65 8.75 0.92
CA PRO A 250 -21.06 8.82 1.28
C PRO A 250 -21.65 7.46 1.62
N ALA A 251 -22.62 7.42 2.52
CA ALA A 251 -23.33 6.20 2.96
C ALA A 251 -22.43 5.02 3.37
N ARG A 252 -21.24 5.29 3.92
CA ARG A 252 -20.20 4.31 4.29
C ARG A 252 -19.59 3.52 3.12
N LEU A 253 -19.85 3.91 1.88
CA LEU A 253 -19.41 3.20 0.68
C LEU A 253 -17.90 3.34 0.37
N THR A 254 -17.21 4.26 1.05
CA THR A 254 -15.75 4.42 0.97
C THR A 254 -15.03 3.86 2.20
N THR A 255 -15.77 3.38 3.21
CA THR A 255 -15.17 2.75 4.39
C THR A 255 -14.34 1.56 3.98
N GLN A 256 -13.14 1.45 4.54
CA GLN A 256 -12.29 0.29 4.37
C GLN A 256 -12.45 -0.66 5.57
N PHE A 257 -12.08 -1.93 5.37
CA PHE A 257 -12.26 -2.98 6.38
C PHE A 257 -11.60 -2.62 7.72
N ALA A 258 -10.38 -2.05 7.70
CA ALA A 258 -9.69 -1.60 8.90
C ALA A 258 -10.40 -0.45 9.66
N GLY A 259 -11.33 0.26 9.01
CA GLY A 259 -12.15 1.31 9.64
C GLY A 259 -13.49 0.84 10.17
N TYR A 260 -13.77 -0.43 10.01
CA TYR A 260 -15.04 -1.05 10.40
C TYR A 260 -14.95 -1.84 11.71
N THR A 261 -13.72 -2.19 12.11
CA THR A 261 -13.39 -2.90 13.35
C THR A 261 -13.16 -1.94 14.48
#